data_65bc196514a2149445d3f0986ea6b3c4
#
_entry.id   65bc196514a2149445d3f0986ea6b3c4
#
_cell.length_a   1.000
_cell.length_b   1.000
_cell.length_c   1.000
_cell.angle_alpha   90.00
_cell.angle_beta   90.00
_cell.angle_gamma   90.00
#
_symmetry.space_group_name_H-M   'P 1'
#
loop_
_entity.id
_entity.type
_entity.pdbx_description
1 polymer ?
#
loop_
_entity_poly.entity_id
_entity_poly.type
_entity_poly.pdbx_seq_one_letter_code
_entity_poly.pdbx_strand_id
1 'polypeptide(L)'
;DNSYQRIKIDSAPANRLNNNSKRTYSYDEAVADLNKAVKLFPDFAYAYYNRANLLALSGSLPEAFEDYTKAISLNPAFAEAYYNRGIIQLFMKDTRKGCLDLSKAGELGITEAYEVLKRYASLDN
;
A
#
# COMPACT_ATOMS: atom_id res chain seq x y z
N ASP A 1 8.24 0.59 13.46
CA ASP A 1 8.01 1.69 12.56
C ASP A 1 6.90 1.39 11.57
N ASN A 2 5.88 2.22 11.59
CA ASN A 2 4.69 2.01 10.77
C ASN A 2 4.92 2.14 9.27
N SER A 3 5.89 2.95 8.86
CA SER A 3 6.16 3.15 7.45
C SER A 3 6.56 1.84 6.76
N TYR A 4 7.16 0.97 7.50
CA TYR A 4 7.61 -0.30 7.02
C TYR A 4 6.48 -1.20 6.58
N GLN A 5 5.40 -1.16 7.31
CA GLN A 5 4.29 -2.08 7.09
C GLN A 5 3.39 -1.68 5.95
N ARG A 6 3.57 -0.48 5.42
CA ARG A 6 2.69 0.03 4.36
C ARG A 6 2.80 -0.78 3.08
N ILE A 7 4.01 -1.26 2.79
CA ILE A 7 4.20 -2.07 1.59
C ILE A 7 4.70 -3.47 1.91
N LYS A 8 5.35 -3.67 3.06
CA LYS A 8 5.95 -4.96 3.41
C LYS A 8 5.15 -5.70 4.45
N ILE A 9 3.87 -5.66 4.30
CA ILE A 9 2.93 -6.15 5.27
C ILE A 9 3.03 -7.65 5.53
N ASP A 10 3.43 -8.39 4.53
CA ASP A 10 3.26 -9.83 4.53
C ASP A 10 4.47 -10.61 5.02
N SER A 11 5.65 -10.03 4.99
CA SER A 11 6.84 -10.83 5.17
C SER A 11 6.97 -11.36 6.60
N ALA A 12 6.76 -10.53 7.59
CA ALA A 12 6.95 -10.95 8.97
C ALA A 12 5.87 -11.92 9.47
N PRO A 13 4.58 -11.65 9.21
CA PRO A 13 3.56 -12.61 9.63
C PRO A 13 3.72 -13.99 9.00
N ALA A 14 4.06 -14.03 7.71
CA ALA A 14 4.25 -15.29 7.02
C ALA A 14 5.38 -16.09 7.63
N ASN A 15 6.47 -15.42 7.96
CA ASN A 15 7.62 -16.09 8.55
C ASN A 15 7.28 -16.67 9.91
N ARG A 16 6.50 -15.95 10.72
CA ARG A 16 6.11 -16.45 12.03
C ARG A 16 5.24 -17.69 11.93
N LEU A 17 4.33 -17.68 10.98
CA LEU A 17 3.47 -18.84 10.78
C LEU A 17 4.26 -20.06 10.36
N ASN A 18 5.24 -19.88 9.49
CA ASN A 18 6.05 -21.00 9.04
C ASN A 18 6.88 -21.62 10.15
N ASN A 19 7.27 -20.84 11.13
CA ASN A 19 8.10 -21.34 12.21
C ASN A 19 7.33 -22.16 13.23
N ASN A 20 6.06 -21.85 13.44
CA ASN A 20 5.31 -22.41 14.54
C ASN A 20 4.13 -23.26 14.11
N SER A 21 3.81 -23.25 12.85
CA SER A 21 2.64 -23.95 12.34
C SER A 21 3.04 -24.80 11.16
N LYS A 22 2.40 -25.94 11.04
CA LYS A 22 2.59 -26.78 9.88
C LYS A 22 1.88 -26.27 8.66
N ARG A 23 1.05 -25.27 8.84
CA ARG A 23 0.31 -24.66 7.78
C ARG A 23 0.97 -23.35 7.36
N THR A 24 1.16 -23.18 6.07
CA THR A 24 1.67 -21.95 5.47
C THR A 24 0.49 -21.11 5.00
N TYR A 25 0.43 -19.87 5.45
CA TYR A 25 -0.59 -18.94 5.00
C TYR A 25 -0.14 -18.37 3.67
N SER A 26 -0.73 -18.84 2.58
CA SER A 26 -0.29 -18.48 1.24
C SER A 26 -0.81 -17.10 0.83
N TYR A 27 -0.15 -16.55 -0.20
CA TYR A 27 -0.61 -15.32 -0.83
C TYR A 27 -2.07 -15.46 -1.30
N ASP A 28 -2.37 -16.59 -1.94
CA ASP A 28 -3.72 -16.81 -2.48
C ASP A 28 -4.77 -16.82 -1.38
N GLU A 29 -4.45 -17.43 -0.24
CA GLU A 29 -5.37 -17.43 0.90
C GLU A 29 -5.58 -16.02 1.44
N ALA A 30 -4.50 -15.25 1.53
CA ALA A 30 -4.58 -13.86 2.01
C ALA A 30 -5.45 -13.01 1.09
N VAL A 31 -5.25 -13.14 -0.22
CA VAL A 31 -6.05 -12.40 -1.19
C VAL A 31 -7.52 -12.82 -1.10
N ALA A 32 -7.78 -14.13 -0.98
CA ALA A 32 -9.14 -14.63 -0.85
C ALA A 32 -9.84 -14.06 0.37
N ASP A 33 -9.13 -13.99 1.50
CA ASP A 33 -9.69 -13.41 2.73
C ASP A 33 -10.02 -11.94 2.55
N LEU A 34 -9.15 -11.20 1.87
CA LEU A 34 -9.39 -9.78 1.65
C LEU A 34 -10.48 -9.53 0.61
N ASN A 35 -10.57 -10.40 -0.40
CA ASN A 35 -11.68 -10.35 -1.35
C ASN A 35 -13.01 -10.51 -0.62
N LYS A 36 -13.05 -11.44 0.33
CA LYS A 36 -14.24 -11.65 1.14
C LYS A 36 -14.53 -10.43 2.01
N ALA A 37 -13.50 -9.83 2.59
CA ALA A 37 -13.66 -8.67 3.44
C ALA A 37 -14.26 -7.48 2.69
N VAL A 38 -13.76 -7.19 1.47
CA VAL A 38 -14.29 -6.06 0.69
C VAL A 38 -15.71 -6.35 0.22
N LYS A 39 -16.05 -7.61 0.01
CA LYS A 39 -17.41 -7.99 -0.38
C LYS A 39 -18.38 -7.82 0.79
N LEU A 40 -17.97 -8.23 1.99
CA LEU A 40 -18.82 -8.14 3.18
C LEU A 40 -18.90 -6.74 3.75
N PHE A 41 -17.84 -5.97 3.61
CA PHE A 41 -17.74 -4.63 4.18
C PHE A 41 -17.24 -3.65 3.12
N PRO A 42 -18.09 -3.33 2.13
CA PRO A 42 -17.65 -2.53 0.97
C PRO A 42 -17.25 -1.09 1.30
N ASP A 43 -17.58 -0.61 2.50
CA ASP A 43 -17.20 0.73 2.92
C ASP A 43 -16.01 0.74 3.88
N PHE A 44 -15.37 -0.40 4.06
CA PHE A 44 -14.25 -0.50 4.99
C PHE A 44 -12.94 -0.23 4.26
N ALA A 45 -12.46 1.00 4.38
CA ALA A 45 -11.28 1.46 3.65
C ALA A 45 -10.05 0.56 3.89
N TYR A 46 -9.89 0.07 5.10
CA TYR A 46 -8.72 -0.72 5.46
C TYR A 46 -8.64 -2.03 4.68
N ALA A 47 -9.77 -2.63 4.35
CA ALA A 47 -9.77 -3.87 3.58
C ALA A 47 -9.20 -3.66 2.17
N TYR A 48 -9.59 -2.56 1.53
CA TYR A 48 -9.05 -2.22 0.21
C TYR A 48 -7.55 -1.90 0.30
N TYR A 49 -7.17 -1.16 1.32
CA TYR A 49 -5.78 -0.82 1.55
C TYR A 49 -4.93 -2.08 1.73
N ASN A 50 -5.38 -3.02 2.56
CA ASN A 50 -4.64 -4.26 2.80
C ASN A 50 -4.56 -5.11 1.54
N ARG A 51 -5.64 -5.17 0.77
CA ARG A 51 -5.60 -5.92 -0.49
C ARG A 51 -4.65 -5.27 -1.48
N ALA A 52 -4.65 -3.94 -1.55
CA ALA A 52 -3.71 -3.22 -2.39
C ALA A 52 -2.27 -3.53 -2.02
N ASN A 53 -1.97 -3.60 -0.72
CA ASN A 53 -0.62 -3.93 -0.27
C ASN A 53 -0.18 -5.30 -0.77
N LEU A 54 -1.06 -6.30 -0.69
CA LEU A 54 -0.73 -7.63 -1.19
C LEU A 54 -0.55 -7.64 -2.70
N LEU A 55 -1.42 -6.94 -3.41
CA LEU A 55 -1.31 -6.83 -4.87
C LEU A 55 0.00 -6.17 -5.27
N ALA A 56 0.38 -5.11 -4.57
CA ALA A 56 1.63 -4.41 -4.85
C ALA A 56 2.83 -5.32 -4.64
N LEU A 57 2.82 -6.11 -3.57
CA LEU A 57 3.91 -7.04 -3.28
C LEU A 57 4.05 -8.11 -4.35
N SER A 58 2.96 -8.50 -4.99
CA SER A 58 3.00 -9.49 -6.06
C SER A 58 3.31 -8.88 -7.42
N GLY A 59 3.45 -7.56 -7.49
CA GLY A 59 3.72 -6.88 -8.74
C GLY A 59 2.49 -6.48 -9.53
N SER A 60 1.29 -6.70 -9.00
CA SER A 60 0.04 -6.33 -9.66
C SER A 60 -0.25 -4.85 -9.39
N LEU A 61 0.58 -3.96 -9.93
CA LEU A 61 0.54 -2.55 -9.59
C LEU A 61 -0.72 -1.81 -10.05
N PRO A 62 -1.24 -2.05 -11.27
CA PRO A 62 -2.48 -1.38 -11.66
C PRO A 62 -3.66 -1.72 -10.76
N GLU A 63 -3.79 -3.00 -10.38
CA GLU A 63 -4.86 -3.43 -9.49
C GLU A 63 -4.68 -2.85 -8.09
N ALA A 64 -3.43 -2.81 -7.61
CA ALA A 64 -3.13 -2.18 -6.33
C ALA A 64 -3.50 -0.70 -6.34
N PHE A 65 -3.19 -0.01 -7.43
CA PHE A 65 -3.54 1.40 -7.59
C PHE A 65 -5.04 1.61 -7.41
N GLU A 66 -5.85 0.76 -8.03
CA GLU A 66 -7.30 0.88 -7.93
C GLU A 66 -7.79 0.68 -6.50
N ASP A 67 -7.22 -0.28 -5.80
CA ASP A 67 -7.61 -0.52 -4.40
C ASP A 67 -7.19 0.62 -3.48
N TYR A 68 -5.99 1.16 -3.67
CA TYR A 68 -5.60 2.35 -2.90
C TYR A 68 -6.53 3.52 -3.20
N THR A 69 -6.92 3.68 -4.46
CA THR A 69 -7.83 4.75 -4.85
C THR A 69 -9.18 4.59 -4.16
N LYS A 70 -9.68 3.35 -4.10
CA LYS A 70 -10.92 3.08 -3.38
C LYS A 70 -10.78 3.39 -1.89
N ALA A 71 -9.69 2.97 -1.29
CA ALA A 71 -9.45 3.25 0.13
C ALA A 71 -9.43 4.76 0.40
N ILE A 72 -8.78 5.51 -0.47
CA ILE A 72 -8.73 6.97 -0.33
C ILE A 72 -10.09 7.60 -0.53
N SER A 73 -10.88 7.10 -1.47
CA SER A 73 -12.23 7.64 -1.67
C SER A 73 -13.11 7.43 -0.44
N LEU A 74 -12.90 6.34 0.27
CA LEU A 74 -13.64 6.05 1.49
C LEU A 74 -13.10 6.81 2.70
N ASN A 75 -11.79 7.10 2.70
CA ASN A 75 -11.16 7.86 3.77
C ASN A 75 -10.14 8.83 3.17
N PRO A 76 -10.55 10.05 2.84
CA PRO A 76 -9.65 11.03 2.20
C PRO A 76 -8.47 11.47 3.05
N ALA A 77 -8.42 11.11 4.33
CA ALA A 77 -7.31 11.40 5.21
C ALA A 77 -6.42 10.16 5.45
N PHE A 78 -6.54 9.15 4.61
CA PHE A 78 -5.81 7.89 4.78
C PHE A 78 -4.36 8.07 4.30
N ALA A 79 -3.52 8.57 5.19
CA ALA A 79 -2.16 8.97 4.85
C ALA A 79 -1.33 7.82 4.25
N GLU A 80 -1.42 6.63 4.84
CA GLU A 80 -0.66 5.47 4.37
C GLU A 80 -1.05 5.06 2.96
N ALA A 81 -2.34 5.20 2.63
CA ALA A 81 -2.80 4.85 1.28
C ALA A 81 -2.24 5.81 0.23
N TYR A 82 -2.18 7.10 0.56
CA TYR A 82 -1.51 8.07 -0.33
C TYR A 82 -0.04 7.74 -0.49
N TYR A 83 0.63 7.43 0.61
CA TYR A 83 2.05 7.10 0.57
C TYR A 83 2.32 5.90 -0.33
N ASN A 84 1.59 4.82 -0.11
CA ASN A 84 1.80 3.59 -0.90
C ASN A 84 1.39 3.78 -2.34
N ARG A 85 0.29 4.49 -2.60
CA ARG A 85 -0.12 4.77 -3.98
C ARG A 85 0.92 5.63 -4.68
N GLY A 86 1.48 6.60 -3.97
CA GLY A 86 2.56 7.41 -4.50
C GLY A 86 3.77 6.57 -4.90
N ILE A 87 4.18 5.66 -4.00
CA ILE A 87 5.33 4.79 -4.27
C ILE A 87 5.09 3.93 -5.52
N ILE A 88 3.93 3.29 -5.63
CA ILE A 88 3.70 2.43 -6.79
C ILE A 88 3.59 3.23 -8.08
N GLN A 89 3.12 4.46 -8.02
CA GLN A 89 3.11 5.33 -9.22
C GLN A 89 4.53 5.65 -9.69
N LEU A 90 5.46 5.82 -8.75
CA LEU A 90 6.86 5.99 -9.12
C LEU A 90 7.40 4.76 -9.83
N PHE A 91 7.05 3.57 -9.35
CA PHE A 91 7.43 2.33 -10.02
C PHE A 91 6.81 2.21 -11.41
N MET A 92 5.60 2.72 -11.58
CA MET A 92 4.92 2.72 -12.87
C MET A 92 5.35 3.87 -13.77
N LYS A 93 6.37 4.62 -13.38
CA LYS A 93 6.93 5.74 -14.12
C LYS A 93 5.98 6.94 -14.24
N ASP A 94 4.98 7.02 -13.38
CA ASP A 94 4.13 8.20 -13.32
C ASP A 94 4.63 9.09 -12.18
N THR A 95 5.77 9.70 -12.41
CA THR A 95 6.50 10.42 -11.37
C THR A 95 5.71 11.61 -10.83
N ARG A 96 5.04 12.34 -11.71
CA ARG A 96 4.30 13.53 -11.30
C ARG A 96 3.18 13.18 -10.34
N LYS A 97 2.35 12.20 -10.68
CA LYS A 97 1.25 11.79 -9.81
C LYS A 97 1.75 11.13 -8.54
N GLY A 98 2.84 10.37 -8.65
CA GLY A 98 3.45 9.77 -7.46
C GLY A 98 3.91 10.82 -6.49
N CYS A 99 4.55 11.89 -6.97
CA CYS A 99 5.00 12.96 -6.11
C CYS A 99 3.85 13.73 -5.47
N LEU A 100 2.75 13.91 -6.21
CA LEU A 100 1.56 14.55 -5.63
C LEU A 100 1.00 13.74 -4.45
N ASP A 101 0.91 12.42 -4.61
CA ASP A 101 0.45 11.56 -3.53
C ASP A 101 1.40 11.56 -2.35
N LEU A 102 2.70 11.55 -2.61
CA LEU A 102 3.68 11.61 -1.53
C LEU A 102 3.62 12.94 -0.79
N SER A 103 3.40 14.02 -1.51
CA SER A 103 3.21 15.33 -0.87
C SER A 103 2.00 15.32 0.05
N LYS A 104 0.90 14.73 -0.43
CA LYS A 104 -0.30 14.61 0.39
C LYS A 104 -0.06 13.75 1.63
N ALA A 105 0.63 12.64 1.46
CA ALA A 105 0.98 11.78 2.59
C ALA A 105 1.80 12.54 3.63
N GLY A 106 2.76 13.35 3.17
CA GLY A 106 3.57 14.16 4.07
C GLY A 106 2.73 15.16 4.84
N GLU A 107 1.81 15.85 4.15
CA GLU A 107 0.88 16.78 4.79
C GLU A 107 0.04 16.09 5.86
N LEU A 108 -0.31 14.83 5.63
CA LEU A 108 -1.13 14.06 6.55
C LEU A 108 -0.30 13.39 7.66
N GLY A 109 1.00 13.65 7.70
CA GLY A 109 1.82 13.23 8.84
C GLY A 109 2.87 12.17 8.55
N ILE A 110 2.97 11.67 7.32
CA ILE A 110 3.99 10.67 6.97
C ILE A 110 5.23 11.41 6.51
N THR A 111 6.09 11.74 7.48
CA THR A 111 7.27 12.57 7.19
C THR A 111 8.28 11.87 6.29
N GLU A 112 8.30 10.54 6.26
CA GLU A 112 9.16 9.78 5.35
C GLU A 112 8.91 10.14 3.89
N ALA A 113 7.70 10.61 3.57
CA ALA A 113 7.36 11.01 2.21
C ALA A 113 8.26 12.13 1.71
N TYR A 114 8.65 13.03 2.60
CA TYR A 114 9.51 14.15 2.21
C TYR A 114 10.90 13.69 1.80
N GLU A 115 11.40 12.61 2.38
CA GLU A 115 12.69 12.06 1.98
C GLU A 115 12.64 11.50 0.56
N VAL A 116 11.54 10.83 0.23
CA VAL A 116 11.35 10.31 -1.13
C VAL A 116 11.25 11.46 -2.12
N LEU A 117 10.47 12.49 -1.77
CA LEU A 117 10.31 13.66 -2.63
C LEU A 117 11.65 14.35 -2.91
N LYS A 118 12.51 14.46 -1.92
CA LYS A 118 13.84 15.04 -2.09
C LYS A 118 14.65 14.32 -3.15
N ARG A 119 14.61 12.98 -3.14
CA ARG A 119 15.35 12.19 -4.13
C ARG A 119 14.87 12.47 -5.54
N TYR A 120 13.57 12.59 -5.73
CA TYR A 120 13.02 12.83 -7.06
C TYR A 120 13.22 14.26 -7.50
N ALA A 121 13.19 15.21 -6.58
CA ALA A 121 13.49 16.59 -6.90
C ALA A 121 14.93 16.77 -7.40
N SER A 122 15.89 16.06 -6.79
CA SER A 122 17.27 16.16 -7.23
C SER A 122 17.51 15.47 -8.58
N LEU A 123 16.68 14.49 -8.94
CA LEU A 123 16.79 13.84 -10.26
C LEU A 123 16.28 14.72 -11.39
N ASP A 124 15.35 15.61 -11.10
CA ASP A 124 14.78 16.50 -12.11
C ASP A 124 15.69 17.66 -12.47
N ASN A 125 16.73 17.88 -11.69
CA ASN A 125 17.73 18.91 -11.96
C ASN A 125 18.93 18.30 -12.69
#